data_7c0fceff58818fe6c0f952e071153eb0
#
_entry.id   7c0fceff58818fe6c0f952e071153eb0
#
_cell.length_a   1.000
_cell.length_b   1.000
_cell.length_c   1.000
_cell.angle_alpha   90.00
_cell.angle_beta   90.00
_cell.angle_gamma   90.00
#
_symmetry.space_group_name_H-M   'P 1'
#
loop_
_entity.id
_entity.type
_entity.pdbx_description
1 polymer ?
#
loop_
_entity_poly.entity_id
_entity_poly.type
_entity_poly.pdbx_seq_one_letter_code
_entity_poly.pdbx_strand_id
1 'polypeptide(L)'
;MEDRDKLLGRLQDLCARAEHCSADIFQKAMKALDWDRVASQEIVDSLVKDGYIDDRRYAEAFARDKAQLTGWGPVKISYALAAKGIGKDVVSEALSMIDAGKASAKLRSLLDAKYRSVQGEADAKLRLLKYALTRGYEYSQIETLVNDIVSGK
;
A
#
# COMPACT_ATOMS: atom_id res chain seq x y z
N MET A 1 -20.10 3.89 -25.11
CA MET A 1 -19.24 2.71 -24.85
C MET A 1 -17.95 2.84 -25.65
N GLU A 2 -16.82 2.68 -24.98
CA GLU A 2 -15.53 2.72 -25.65
C GLU A 2 -15.30 1.43 -26.47
N ASP A 3 -14.57 1.53 -27.58
CA ASP A 3 -14.13 0.37 -28.36
C ASP A 3 -13.22 -0.52 -27.51
N ARG A 4 -13.51 -1.85 -27.50
CA ARG A 4 -12.79 -2.78 -26.62
C ARG A 4 -11.31 -2.89 -26.95
N ASP A 5 -10.93 -2.87 -28.24
CA ASP A 5 -9.53 -2.96 -28.64
C ASP A 5 -8.76 -1.71 -28.27
N LYS A 6 -9.37 -0.54 -28.41
CA LYS A 6 -8.76 0.72 -27.97
C LYS A 6 -8.61 0.75 -26.46
N LEU A 7 -9.63 0.30 -25.72
CA LEU A 7 -9.57 0.21 -24.26
C LEU A 7 -8.45 -0.72 -23.83
N LEU A 8 -8.36 -1.90 -24.44
CA LEU A 8 -7.30 -2.86 -24.10
C LEU A 8 -5.91 -2.25 -24.29
N GLY A 9 -5.68 -1.60 -25.44
CA GLY A 9 -4.40 -0.93 -25.71
C GLY A 9 -4.07 0.16 -24.71
N ARG A 10 -5.05 0.96 -24.33
CA ARG A 10 -4.90 2.02 -23.34
C ARG A 10 -4.57 1.47 -21.94
N LEU A 11 -5.21 0.37 -21.56
CA LEU A 11 -4.95 -0.28 -20.28
C LEU A 11 -3.59 -1.00 -20.27
N GLN A 12 -3.17 -1.57 -21.40
CA GLN A 12 -1.82 -2.12 -21.55
C GLN A 12 -0.77 -1.04 -21.30
N ASP A 13 -0.94 0.13 -21.91
CA ASP A 13 -0.03 1.26 -21.72
C ASP A 13 0.00 1.73 -20.27
N LEU A 14 -1.16 1.80 -19.64
CA LEU A 14 -1.27 2.18 -18.23
C LEU A 14 -0.51 1.21 -17.32
N CYS A 15 -0.73 -0.09 -17.51
CA CYS A 15 -0.10 -1.14 -16.71
C CYS A 15 1.41 -1.27 -16.99
N ALA A 16 1.88 -0.86 -18.17
CA ALA A 16 3.29 -0.83 -18.49
C ALA A 16 4.05 0.28 -17.75
N ARG A 17 3.37 1.34 -17.35
CA ARG A 17 3.99 2.48 -16.65
C ARG A 17 4.11 2.27 -15.15
N ALA A 18 3.18 1.54 -14.55
CA ALA A 18 3.18 1.27 -13.12
C ALA A 18 2.33 0.04 -12.83
N GLU A 19 2.56 -0.61 -11.69
CA GLU A 19 1.76 -1.73 -11.26
C GLU A 19 0.33 -1.29 -10.91
N HIS A 20 -0.64 -2.08 -11.37
CA HIS A 20 -2.06 -1.91 -11.05
C HIS A 20 -2.65 -3.25 -10.68
N CYS A 21 -3.59 -3.28 -9.75
CA CYS A 21 -4.24 -4.53 -9.36
C CYS A 21 -5.47 -4.82 -10.25
N SER A 22 -5.86 -6.09 -10.28
CA SER A 22 -7.02 -6.56 -11.04
C SER A 22 -8.29 -5.79 -10.72
N ALA A 23 -8.54 -5.54 -9.42
CA ALA A 23 -9.75 -4.84 -8.97
C ALA A 23 -9.83 -3.41 -9.52
N ASP A 24 -8.72 -2.68 -9.49
CA ASP A 24 -8.69 -1.30 -9.98
C ASP A 24 -8.89 -1.23 -11.48
N ILE A 25 -8.25 -2.13 -12.24
CA ILE A 25 -8.41 -2.19 -13.69
C ILE A 25 -9.81 -2.63 -14.06
N PHE A 26 -10.41 -3.57 -13.32
CA PHE A 26 -11.79 -3.97 -13.52
C PHE A 26 -12.74 -2.77 -13.40
N GLN A 27 -12.57 -1.92 -12.40
CA GLN A 27 -13.40 -0.73 -12.24
C GLN A 27 -13.23 0.26 -13.39
N LYS A 28 -12.01 0.43 -13.88
CA LYS A 28 -11.76 1.27 -15.06
C LYS A 28 -12.46 0.72 -16.30
N ALA A 29 -12.39 -0.58 -16.52
CA ALA A 29 -13.08 -1.24 -17.63
C ALA A 29 -14.59 -1.10 -17.52
N MET A 30 -15.15 -1.28 -16.33
CA MET A 30 -16.58 -1.10 -16.07
C MET A 30 -17.05 0.28 -16.48
N LYS A 31 -16.34 1.32 -16.11
CA LYS A 31 -16.69 2.71 -16.47
C LYS A 31 -16.61 2.93 -17.98
N ALA A 32 -15.64 2.34 -18.66
CA ALA A 32 -15.44 2.50 -20.09
C ALA A 32 -16.44 1.68 -20.93
N LEU A 33 -16.97 0.59 -20.39
CA LEU A 33 -17.83 -0.37 -21.08
C LEU A 33 -19.27 -0.34 -20.58
N ASP A 34 -19.73 0.81 -20.08
CA ASP A 34 -21.12 1.01 -19.62
C ASP A 34 -21.56 -0.03 -18.58
N TRP A 35 -20.63 -0.40 -17.67
CA TRP A 35 -20.86 -1.34 -16.57
C TRP A 35 -21.15 -2.77 -17.03
N ASP A 36 -20.68 -3.14 -18.21
CA ASP A 36 -20.74 -4.52 -18.71
C ASP A 36 -19.70 -5.37 -17.95
N ARG A 37 -20.18 -6.18 -17.02
CA ARG A 37 -19.34 -7.03 -16.17
C ARG A 37 -18.57 -8.08 -16.96
N VAL A 38 -19.24 -8.74 -17.89
CA VAL A 38 -18.64 -9.83 -18.67
C VAL A 38 -17.52 -9.30 -19.54
N ALA A 39 -17.78 -8.22 -20.28
CA ALA A 39 -16.77 -7.59 -21.12
C ALA A 39 -15.59 -7.06 -20.30
N SER A 40 -15.88 -6.45 -19.15
CA SER A 40 -14.84 -5.92 -18.25
C SER A 40 -13.95 -7.03 -17.69
N GLN A 41 -14.54 -8.16 -17.29
CA GLN A 41 -13.78 -9.30 -16.80
C GLN A 41 -12.91 -9.92 -17.90
N GLU A 42 -13.42 -10.01 -19.12
CA GLU A 42 -12.64 -10.50 -20.26
C GLU A 42 -11.41 -9.61 -20.52
N ILE A 43 -11.57 -8.30 -20.42
CA ILE A 43 -10.44 -7.35 -20.54
C ILE A 43 -9.40 -7.62 -19.45
N VAL A 44 -9.81 -7.74 -18.20
CA VAL A 44 -8.89 -8.03 -17.07
C VAL A 44 -8.21 -9.37 -17.28
N ASP A 45 -8.93 -10.41 -17.65
CA ASP A 45 -8.38 -11.75 -17.87
C ASP A 45 -7.31 -11.74 -18.96
N SER A 46 -7.55 -10.98 -20.03
CA SER A 46 -6.57 -10.81 -21.11
C SER A 46 -5.29 -10.15 -20.60
N LEU A 47 -5.42 -9.09 -19.80
CA LEU A 47 -4.27 -8.38 -19.23
C LEU A 47 -3.49 -9.25 -18.25
N VAL A 48 -4.16 -10.06 -17.46
CA VAL A 48 -3.53 -11.01 -16.54
C VAL A 48 -2.78 -12.09 -17.34
N LYS A 49 -3.43 -12.67 -18.34
CA LYS A 49 -2.83 -13.72 -19.19
C LYS A 49 -1.56 -13.24 -19.87
N ASP A 50 -1.54 -12.00 -20.33
CA ASP A 50 -0.41 -11.42 -21.06
C ASP A 50 0.62 -10.76 -20.13
N GLY A 51 0.45 -10.87 -18.81
CA GLY A 51 1.42 -10.42 -17.83
C GLY A 51 1.39 -8.92 -17.53
N TYR A 52 0.43 -8.18 -18.07
CA TYR A 52 0.29 -6.75 -17.75
C TYR A 52 -0.21 -6.52 -16.33
N ILE A 53 -1.03 -7.43 -15.81
CA ILE A 53 -1.52 -7.40 -14.43
C ILE A 53 -1.05 -8.65 -13.71
N ASP A 54 -0.51 -8.46 -12.51
CA ASP A 54 -0.10 -9.52 -11.61
C ASP A 54 -0.30 -9.00 -10.18
N ASP A 55 -1.35 -9.49 -9.50
CA ASP A 55 -1.71 -8.99 -8.17
C ASP A 55 -0.64 -9.25 -7.11
N ARG A 56 0.15 -10.32 -7.26
CA ARG A 56 1.29 -10.59 -6.38
C ARG A 56 2.36 -9.52 -6.56
N ARG A 57 2.71 -9.22 -7.79
CA ARG A 57 3.70 -8.18 -8.13
C ARG A 57 3.22 -6.79 -7.65
N TYR A 58 1.91 -6.51 -7.85
CA TYR A 58 1.29 -5.29 -7.33
C TYR A 58 1.42 -5.20 -5.81
N ALA A 59 1.07 -6.28 -5.09
CA ALA A 59 1.11 -6.30 -3.63
C ALA A 59 2.52 -6.07 -3.10
N GLU A 60 3.52 -6.69 -3.72
CA GLU A 60 4.92 -6.52 -3.33
C GLU A 60 5.39 -5.07 -3.53
N ALA A 61 5.09 -4.47 -4.67
CA ALA A 61 5.44 -3.08 -4.95
C ALA A 61 4.71 -2.12 -4.00
N PHE A 62 3.42 -2.33 -3.79
CA PHE A 62 2.60 -1.53 -2.88
C PHE A 62 3.14 -1.58 -1.45
N ALA A 63 3.38 -2.77 -0.93
CA ALA A 63 3.86 -2.96 0.44
C ALA A 63 5.23 -2.29 0.64
N ARG A 64 6.15 -2.54 -0.29
CA ARG A 64 7.48 -1.94 -0.26
C ARG A 64 7.42 -0.42 -0.25
N ASP A 65 6.69 0.17 -1.19
CA ASP A 65 6.64 1.63 -1.32
C ASP A 65 5.93 2.28 -0.12
N LYS A 66 4.83 1.69 0.35
CA LYS A 66 4.12 2.24 1.51
C LYS A 66 4.94 2.15 2.78
N ALA A 67 5.67 1.06 3.01
CA ALA A 67 6.51 0.91 4.19
C ALA A 67 7.77 1.79 4.10
N GLN A 68 8.48 1.75 2.99
CA GLN A 68 9.82 2.33 2.87
C GLN A 68 9.82 3.79 2.46
N LEU A 69 8.82 4.24 1.70
CA LEU A 69 8.73 5.63 1.21
C LEU A 69 7.68 6.45 1.96
N THR A 70 6.56 5.85 2.34
CA THR A 70 5.45 6.56 2.98
C THR A 70 5.40 6.33 4.49
N GLY A 71 6.02 5.26 4.99
CA GLY A 71 6.07 4.98 6.42
C GLY A 71 4.82 4.33 6.98
N TRP A 72 4.06 3.60 6.15
CA TRP A 72 2.92 2.82 6.65
C TRP A 72 3.40 1.56 7.37
N GLY A 73 2.66 1.19 8.41
CA GLY A 73 2.88 -0.08 9.09
C GLY A 73 2.09 -1.23 8.46
N PRO A 74 2.38 -2.46 8.91
CA PRO A 74 1.79 -3.67 8.31
C PRO A 74 0.28 -3.75 8.42
N VAL A 75 -0.32 -3.23 9.49
CA VAL A 75 -1.79 -3.25 9.67
C VAL A 75 -2.48 -2.45 8.57
N LYS A 76 -1.99 -1.24 8.31
CA LYS A 76 -2.57 -0.36 7.29
C LYS A 76 -2.35 -0.91 5.88
N ILE A 77 -1.17 -1.45 5.60
CA ILE A 77 -0.85 -2.08 4.31
C ILE A 77 -1.75 -3.28 4.08
N SER A 78 -1.87 -4.16 5.06
CA SER A 78 -2.72 -5.37 4.96
C SER A 78 -4.17 -5.00 4.68
N TYR A 79 -4.70 -4.02 5.39
CA TYR A 79 -6.07 -3.57 5.22
C TYR A 79 -6.29 -3.02 3.80
N ALA A 80 -5.37 -2.20 3.30
CA ALA A 80 -5.47 -1.61 1.97
C ALA A 80 -5.43 -2.67 0.87
N LEU A 81 -4.54 -3.66 0.99
CA LEU A 81 -4.43 -4.75 0.02
C LEU A 81 -5.66 -5.66 0.06
N ALA A 82 -6.17 -5.97 1.26
CA ALA A 82 -7.40 -6.75 1.40
C ALA A 82 -8.60 -6.05 0.73
N ALA A 83 -8.67 -4.73 0.85
CA ALA A 83 -9.71 -3.93 0.20
C ALA A 83 -9.64 -4.00 -1.33
N LYS A 84 -8.49 -4.32 -1.90
CA LYS A 84 -8.29 -4.56 -3.33
C LYS A 84 -8.55 -6.01 -3.74
N GLY A 85 -9.04 -6.83 -2.82
CA GLY A 85 -9.34 -8.23 -3.10
C GLY A 85 -8.14 -9.16 -3.13
N ILE A 86 -6.99 -8.71 -2.61
CA ILE A 86 -5.78 -9.52 -2.59
C ILE A 86 -5.82 -10.47 -1.40
N GLY A 87 -5.58 -11.76 -1.66
CA GLY A 87 -5.68 -12.82 -0.66
C GLY A 87 -4.63 -12.72 0.43
N LYS A 88 -4.95 -13.30 1.60
CA LYS A 88 -4.11 -13.23 2.80
C LYS A 88 -2.69 -13.76 2.58
N ASP A 89 -2.55 -14.84 1.81
CA ASP A 89 -1.23 -15.44 1.55
C ASP A 89 -0.34 -14.51 0.75
N VAL A 90 -0.91 -13.85 -0.26
CA VAL A 90 -0.19 -12.87 -1.09
C VAL A 90 0.19 -11.65 -0.26
N VAL A 91 -0.73 -11.16 0.59
CA VAL A 91 -0.46 -10.03 1.50
C VAL A 91 0.68 -10.37 2.45
N SER A 92 0.62 -11.55 3.09
CA SER A 92 1.66 -11.99 4.03
C SER A 92 3.03 -12.09 3.36
N GLU A 93 3.08 -12.65 2.17
CA GLU A 93 4.31 -12.76 1.38
C GLU A 93 4.85 -11.38 1.00
N ALA A 94 3.96 -10.47 0.56
CA ALA A 94 4.35 -9.11 0.21
C ALA A 94 4.96 -8.37 1.41
N LEU A 95 4.37 -8.52 2.60
CA LEU A 95 4.91 -7.93 3.83
C LEU A 95 6.28 -8.49 4.16
N SER A 96 6.52 -9.78 3.92
CA SER A 96 7.81 -10.42 4.19
C SER A 96 8.93 -9.92 3.28
N MET A 97 8.59 -9.33 2.15
CA MET A 97 9.54 -8.80 1.16
C MET A 97 10.00 -7.38 1.46
N ILE A 98 9.40 -6.71 2.45
CA ILE A 98 9.77 -5.35 2.84
C ILE A 98 11.17 -5.38 3.48
N ASP A 99 12.02 -4.43 3.09
CA ASP A 99 13.31 -4.22 3.77
C ASP A 99 13.05 -3.60 5.14
N ALA A 100 13.21 -4.41 6.20
CA ALA A 100 12.91 -4.00 7.56
C ALA A 100 13.76 -2.81 8.01
N GLY A 101 15.02 -2.76 7.58
CA GLY A 101 15.92 -1.64 7.91
C GLY A 101 15.46 -0.33 7.31
N LYS A 102 15.06 -0.34 6.03
CA LYS A 102 14.56 0.86 5.36
C LYS A 102 13.22 1.30 5.94
N ALA A 103 12.33 0.36 6.24
CA ALA A 103 11.04 0.67 6.86
C ALA A 103 11.23 1.28 8.25
N SER A 104 12.11 0.70 9.07
CA SER A 104 12.42 1.22 10.41
C SER A 104 13.04 2.62 10.35
N ALA A 105 13.96 2.85 9.42
CA ALA A 105 14.57 4.15 9.23
C ALA A 105 13.54 5.21 8.84
N LYS A 106 12.59 4.85 7.97
CA LYS A 106 11.52 5.77 7.58
C LYS A 106 10.60 6.11 8.75
N LEU A 107 10.18 5.10 9.51
CA LEU A 107 9.37 5.31 10.70
C LEU A 107 10.09 6.19 11.71
N ARG A 108 11.36 5.91 12.00
CA ARG A 108 12.18 6.70 12.92
C ARG A 108 12.23 8.15 12.48
N SER A 109 12.48 8.40 11.21
CA SER A 109 12.54 9.75 10.63
C SER A 109 11.22 10.50 10.84
N LEU A 110 10.08 9.84 10.57
CA LEU A 110 8.76 10.44 10.76
C LEU A 110 8.46 10.73 12.22
N LEU A 111 8.82 9.82 13.12
CA LEU A 111 8.60 10.01 14.56
C LEU A 111 9.50 11.10 15.13
N ASP A 112 10.76 11.18 14.67
CA ASP A 112 11.66 12.26 15.07
C ASP A 112 11.10 13.62 14.66
N ALA A 113 10.59 13.73 13.45
CA ALA A 113 9.97 14.97 12.97
C ALA A 113 8.72 15.33 13.78
N LYS A 114 7.88 14.34 14.08
CA LYS A 114 6.70 14.56 14.92
C LYS A 114 7.09 14.99 16.32
N TYR A 115 8.11 14.35 16.91
CA TYR A 115 8.57 14.72 18.25
C TYR A 115 9.07 16.17 18.32
N ARG A 116 9.79 16.62 17.30
CA ARG A 116 10.22 18.03 17.25
C ARG A 116 9.06 19.02 17.32
N SER A 117 7.89 18.62 16.79
CA SER A 117 6.70 19.49 16.82
C SER A 117 5.94 19.43 18.14
N VAL A 118 6.13 18.42 18.98
CA VAL A 118 5.36 18.20 20.21
C VAL A 118 6.21 18.15 21.48
N GLN A 119 7.53 18.18 21.37
CA GLN A 119 8.41 18.11 22.53
C GLN A 119 8.12 19.29 23.48
N GLY A 120 8.19 19.02 24.77
CA GLY A 120 7.84 20.00 25.80
C GLY A 120 6.36 19.99 26.18
N GLU A 121 5.51 19.32 25.43
CA GLU A 121 4.11 19.14 25.80
C GLU A 121 3.96 17.94 26.74
N ALA A 122 3.04 18.03 27.70
CA ALA A 122 2.84 16.98 28.70
C ALA A 122 2.43 15.63 28.08
N ASP A 123 1.73 15.67 26.94
CA ASP A 123 1.23 14.47 26.25
C ASP A 123 2.06 14.10 25.00
N ALA A 124 3.31 14.56 24.91
CA ALA A 124 4.17 14.33 23.75
C ALA A 124 4.30 12.83 23.42
N LYS A 125 4.57 11.99 24.41
CA LYS A 125 4.67 10.54 24.21
C LYS A 125 3.37 9.96 23.64
N LEU A 126 2.22 10.34 24.19
CA LEU A 126 0.92 9.88 23.74
C LEU A 126 0.68 10.28 22.28
N ARG A 127 1.05 11.49 21.90
CA ARG A 127 0.91 11.98 20.53
C ARG A 127 1.75 11.18 19.56
N LEU A 128 2.99 10.81 19.94
CA LEU A 128 3.84 9.94 19.12
C LEU A 128 3.23 8.56 18.94
N LEU A 129 2.71 7.98 20.02
CA LEU A 129 2.06 6.66 19.97
C LEU A 129 0.84 6.70 19.03
N LYS A 130 -0.01 7.70 19.18
CA LYS A 130 -1.18 7.86 18.30
C LYS A 130 -0.78 8.04 16.84
N TYR A 131 0.25 8.83 16.60
CA TYR A 131 0.77 9.04 15.24
C TYR A 131 1.18 7.72 14.59
N ALA A 132 1.98 6.91 15.28
CA ALA A 132 2.44 5.63 14.77
C ALA A 132 1.30 4.62 14.60
N LEU A 133 0.35 4.59 15.55
CA LEU A 133 -0.83 3.72 15.42
C LEU A 133 -1.68 4.09 14.20
N THR A 134 -1.85 5.38 13.94
CA THR A 134 -2.57 5.86 12.75
C THR A 134 -1.86 5.46 11.45
N ARG A 135 -0.53 5.34 11.50
CA ARG A 135 0.27 4.89 10.35
C ARG A 135 0.17 3.38 10.13
N GLY A 136 -0.50 2.65 11.02
CA GLY A 136 -0.75 1.21 10.84
C GLY A 136 0.21 0.29 11.56
N TYR A 137 0.90 0.76 12.59
CA TYR A 137 1.74 -0.08 13.45
C TYR A 137 0.96 -0.54 14.66
N GLU A 138 1.32 -1.70 15.20
CA GLU A 138 0.81 -2.17 16.48
C GLU A 138 1.63 -1.58 17.62
N TYR A 139 1.01 -1.41 18.80
CA TYR A 139 1.66 -0.84 19.96
C TYR A 139 2.97 -1.56 20.31
N SER A 140 2.95 -2.89 20.28
CA SER A 140 4.13 -3.71 20.59
C SER A 140 5.32 -3.45 19.66
N GLN A 141 5.05 -2.99 18.43
CA GLN A 141 6.10 -2.72 17.45
C GLN A 141 6.79 -1.37 17.66
N ILE A 142 6.12 -0.44 18.32
CA ILE A 142 6.57 0.96 18.37
C ILE A 142 6.89 1.45 19.78
N GLU A 143 6.51 0.73 20.82
CA GLU A 143 6.67 1.17 22.20
C GLU A 143 8.11 1.54 22.54
N THR A 144 9.05 0.64 22.25
CA THR A 144 10.47 0.85 22.55
C THR A 144 11.02 2.05 21.75
N LEU A 145 10.67 2.14 20.46
CA LEU A 145 11.15 3.23 19.62
C LEU A 145 10.66 4.58 20.12
N VAL A 146 9.37 4.69 20.48
CA VAL A 146 8.80 5.93 21.02
C VAL A 146 9.48 6.30 22.34
N ASN A 147 9.66 5.32 23.23
CA ASN A 147 10.36 5.57 24.51
C ASN A 147 11.78 6.07 24.28
N ASP A 148 12.52 5.50 23.32
CA ASP A 148 13.87 5.91 22.99
C ASP A 148 13.89 7.35 22.48
N ILE A 149 12.98 7.72 21.62
CA ILE A 149 12.90 9.08 21.06
C ILE A 149 12.60 10.11 22.17
N VAL A 150 11.62 9.81 23.02
CA VAL A 150 11.22 10.73 24.10
C VAL A 150 12.33 10.88 25.13
N SER A 151 13.11 9.84 25.39
CA SER A 151 14.21 9.87 26.35
C SER A 151 15.55 10.36 25.75
N GLY A 152 15.58 10.69 24.48
CA GLY A 152 16.77 11.20 23.81
C GLY A 152 17.78 10.14 23.40
N LYS A 153 17.34 8.89 23.30
CA LYS A 153 18.16 7.79 22.82
C LYS A 153 17.93 7.59 21.30
#